data_8b9f8d0ae60a77b0b2c7abec6b1a9ae6
#
_entry.id   8b9f8d0ae60a77b0b2c7abec6b1a9ae6
#
_cell.length_a   1.000
_cell.length_b   1.000
_cell.length_c   1.000
_cell.angle_alpha   90.00
_cell.angle_beta   90.00
_cell.angle_gamma   90.00
#
_symmetry.space_group_name_H-M   'P 1'
#
loop_
_entity.id
_entity.type
_entity.pdbx_description
1 polymer ?
#
loop_
_entity_poly.entity_id
_entity_poly.type
_entity_poly.pdbx_seq_one_letter_code
_entity_poly.pdbx_strand_id
1 'polypeptide(L)'
;MPLAILLLTVISAAYFYRLLPPQVGYHFQADGSPDRWLGRGMLLLAMLLPQFFFALLAGGIAFGITRLGVIFRSGQPISSKVGGIISLMSNMVALPQIILGFAMLDIFLYNAYQIRLLPLWVFALIVMLVGGIVLGIFFIRAIQQVRTVSQ
;
A
#
# COMPACT_ATOMS: atom_id res chain seq x y z
N MET A 1 3.57 -3.99 7.73
CA MET A 1 2.65 -2.94 7.22
C MET A 1 1.64 -3.47 6.18
N PRO A 2 2.01 -4.12 5.06
CA PRO A 2 1.06 -4.50 3.99
C PRO A 2 -0.15 -5.33 4.44
N LEU A 3 0.05 -6.29 5.32
CA LEU A 3 -1.06 -7.11 5.87
C LEU A 3 -2.04 -6.29 6.71
N ALA A 4 -1.56 -5.33 7.49
CA ALA A 4 -2.43 -4.47 8.29
C ALA A 4 -3.30 -3.56 7.40
N ILE A 5 -2.73 -3.04 6.30
CA ILE A 5 -3.46 -2.24 5.32
C ILE A 5 -4.51 -3.10 4.62
N LEU A 6 -4.15 -4.32 4.19
CA LEU A 6 -5.09 -5.25 3.59
C LEU A 6 -6.25 -5.57 4.55
N LEU A 7 -5.95 -5.85 5.82
CA LEU A 7 -6.99 -6.13 6.82
C LEU A 7 -7.93 -4.93 7.00
N LEU A 8 -7.37 -3.72 7.11
CA LEU A 8 -8.15 -2.50 7.23
C LEU A 8 -9.06 -2.28 6.00
N THR A 9 -8.54 -2.50 4.79
CA THR A 9 -9.33 -2.37 3.55
C THR A 9 -10.43 -3.41 3.45
N VAL A 10 -10.17 -4.66 3.88
CA VAL A 10 -11.20 -5.72 3.92
C VAL A 10 -12.29 -5.39 4.94
N ILE A 11 -11.93 -4.92 6.14
CA ILE A 11 -12.90 -4.49 7.16
C ILE A 11 -13.75 -3.33 6.63
N SER A 12 -13.12 -2.33 6.01
CA SER A 12 -13.82 -1.20 5.39
C SER A 12 -14.76 -1.67 4.29
N ALA A 13 -14.32 -2.57 3.41
CA ALA A 13 -15.14 -3.15 2.36
C ALA A 13 -16.36 -3.88 2.92
N ALA A 14 -16.18 -4.69 3.96
CA ALA A 14 -17.28 -5.42 4.61
C ALA A 14 -18.30 -4.48 5.26
N TYR A 15 -17.82 -3.40 5.90
CA TYR A 15 -18.69 -2.39 6.50
C TYR A 15 -19.51 -1.63 5.45
N PHE A 16 -18.87 -1.12 4.42
CA PHE A 16 -19.53 -0.32 3.40
C PHE A 16 -20.38 -1.13 2.42
N TYR A 17 -20.15 -2.44 2.27
CA TYR A 17 -20.87 -3.27 1.28
C TYR A 17 -22.40 -3.13 1.35
N ARG A 18 -22.94 -3.04 2.57
CA ARG A 18 -24.39 -2.91 2.79
C ARG A 18 -24.89 -1.49 2.52
N LEU A 19 -24.04 -0.51 2.61
CA LEU A 19 -24.36 0.91 2.41
C LEU A 19 -24.24 1.35 0.95
N LEU A 20 -23.50 0.57 0.14
CA LEU A 20 -23.31 0.87 -1.27
C LEU A 20 -24.55 0.55 -2.11
N PRO A 21 -24.91 1.43 -3.06
CA PRO A 21 -25.96 1.15 -4.05
C PRO A 21 -25.53 0.00 -4.98
N PRO A 22 -26.47 -0.64 -5.71
CA PRO A 22 -26.14 -1.70 -6.66
C PRO A 22 -25.16 -1.28 -7.75
N GLN A 23 -25.24 -0.02 -8.20
CA GLN A 23 -24.33 0.64 -9.13
C GLN A 23 -23.55 1.72 -8.36
N VAL A 24 -22.24 1.64 -8.39
CA VAL A 24 -21.30 2.52 -7.66
C VAL A 24 -20.54 3.37 -8.66
N GLY A 25 -20.60 4.69 -8.51
CA GLY A 25 -19.80 5.63 -9.29
C GLY A 25 -18.33 5.52 -8.85
N TYR A 26 -17.43 5.19 -9.76
CA TYR A 26 -16.02 4.97 -9.42
C TYR A 26 -15.04 5.90 -10.14
N HIS A 27 -15.44 6.52 -11.22
CA HIS A 27 -14.64 7.53 -11.92
C HIS A 27 -15.38 8.87 -11.85
N PHE A 28 -14.63 9.94 -11.55
CA PHE A 28 -15.20 11.26 -11.27
C PHE A 28 -14.59 12.31 -12.17
N GLN A 29 -15.41 13.21 -12.67
CA GLN A 29 -15.01 14.38 -13.44
C GLN A 29 -14.39 15.46 -12.53
N ALA A 30 -13.90 16.53 -13.13
CA ALA A 30 -13.28 17.64 -12.41
C ALA A 30 -14.29 18.39 -11.50
N ASP A 31 -15.59 18.37 -11.85
CA ASP A 31 -16.69 18.91 -11.06
C ASP A 31 -17.11 18.02 -9.89
N GLY A 32 -16.53 16.82 -9.79
CA GLY A 32 -16.82 15.86 -8.75
C GLY A 32 -17.99 14.91 -9.03
N SER A 33 -18.66 15.05 -10.19
CA SER A 33 -19.73 14.12 -10.60
C SER A 33 -19.16 12.80 -11.13
N PRO A 34 -19.80 11.65 -10.84
CA PRO A 34 -19.38 10.37 -11.40
C PRO A 34 -19.83 10.26 -12.86
N ASP A 35 -18.92 9.84 -13.73
CA ASP A 35 -19.19 9.58 -15.17
C ASP A 35 -19.12 8.10 -15.53
N ARG A 36 -18.60 7.23 -14.64
CA ARG A 36 -18.58 5.78 -14.84
C ARG A 36 -19.09 5.05 -13.62
N TRP A 37 -19.83 3.98 -13.88
CA TRP A 37 -20.50 3.18 -12.87
C TRP A 37 -20.13 1.71 -13.01
N LEU A 38 -20.04 1.02 -11.88
CA LEU A 38 -19.72 -0.41 -11.82
C LEU A 38 -20.58 -1.08 -10.74
N GLY A 39 -20.94 -2.33 -10.94
CA GLY A 39 -21.65 -3.09 -9.91
C GLY A 39 -20.80 -3.20 -8.63
N ARG A 40 -21.43 -3.04 -7.45
CA ARG A 40 -20.74 -3.03 -6.16
C ARG A 40 -19.80 -4.22 -5.93
N GLY A 41 -20.22 -5.44 -6.34
CA GLY A 41 -19.39 -6.64 -6.19
C GLY A 41 -18.14 -6.60 -7.08
N MET A 42 -18.30 -6.14 -8.32
CA MET A 42 -17.18 -6.02 -9.27
C MET A 42 -16.20 -4.92 -8.84
N LEU A 43 -16.72 -3.82 -8.29
CA LEU A 43 -15.88 -2.76 -7.73
C LEU A 43 -15.03 -3.28 -6.56
N LEU A 44 -15.64 -4.01 -5.63
CA LEU A 44 -14.90 -4.61 -4.51
C LEU A 44 -13.82 -5.56 -4.99
N LEU A 45 -14.13 -6.43 -5.95
CA LEU A 45 -13.15 -7.33 -6.52
C LEU A 45 -11.99 -6.55 -7.15
N ALA A 46 -12.30 -5.53 -7.96
CA ALA A 46 -11.29 -4.70 -8.64
C ALA A 46 -10.38 -3.95 -7.64
N MET A 47 -10.90 -3.54 -6.47
CA MET A 47 -10.14 -2.81 -5.45
C MET A 47 -9.37 -3.74 -4.49
N LEU A 48 -9.94 -4.88 -4.10
CA LEU A 48 -9.32 -5.80 -3.15
C LEU A 48 -8.28 -6.71 -3.81
N LEU A 49 -8.45 -7.10 -5.08
CA LEU A 49 -7.54 -8.00 -5.77
C LEU A 49 -6.11 -7.44 -5.87
N PRO A 50 -5.88 -6.18 -6.29
CA PRO A 50 -4.55 -5.58 -6.24
C PRO A 50 -3.98 -5.48 -4.82
N GLN A 51 -4.80 -5.17 -3.82
CA GLN A 51 -4.39 -5.11 -2.42
C GLN A 51 -3.86 -6.46 -1.93
N PHE A 52 -4.58 -7.53 -2.27
CA PHE A 52 -4.18 -8.89 -1.95
C PHE A 52 -2.87 -9.27 -2.65
N PHE A 53 -2.76 -8.92 -3.94
CA PHE A 53 -1.53 -9.15 -4.71
C PHE A 53 -0.32 -8.45 -4.09
N PHE A 54 -0.44 -7.18 -3.69
CA PHE A 54 0.64 -6.45 -3.03
C PHE A 54 1.00 -7.06 -1.66
N ALA A 55 0.03 -7.54 -0.90
CA ALA A 55 0.30 -8.22 0.37
C ALA A 55 1.06 -9.54 0.16
N LEU A 56 0.69 -10.32 -0.86
CA LEU A 56 1.42 -11.53 -1.25
C LEU A 56 2.84 -11.21 -1.75
N LEU A 57 3.00 -10.18 -2.55
CA LEU A 57 4.31 -9.73 -3.05
C LEU A 57 5.23 -9.35 -1.88
N ALA A 58 4.75 -8.57 -0.93
CA ALA A 58 5.51 -8.19 0.25
C ALA A 58 5.91 -9.40 1.11
N GLY A 59 4.99 -10.34 1.30
CA GLY A 59 5.25 -11.60 2.00
C GLY A 59 6.27 -12.48 1.25
N GLY A 60 6.13 -12.57 -0.07
CA GLY A 60 7.06 -13.30 -0.95
C GLY A 60 8.47 -12.74 -0.93
N ILE A 61 8.62 -11.41 -0.96
CA ILE A 61 9.91 -10.73 -0.83
C ILE A 61 10.55 -11.07 0.53
N ALA A 62 9.81 -10.91 1.63
CA ALA A 62 10.31 -11.21 2.97
C ALA A 62 10.71 -12.67 3.11
N PHE A 63 9.88 -13.60 2.64
CA PHE A 63 10.16 -15.05 2.67
C PHE A 63 11.35 -15.43 1.77
N GLY A 64 11.39 -14.91 0.54
CA GLY A 64 12.47 -15.20 -0.41
C GLY A 64 13.84 -14.78 0.12
N ILE A 65 13.94 -13.55 0.66
CA ILE A 65 15.21 -13.04 1.18
C ILE A 65 15.64 -13.80 2.45
N THR A 66 14.70 -14.15 3.34
CA THR A 66 15.04 -14.94 4.54
C THR A 66 15.55 -16.34 4.17
N ARG A 67 14.90 -17.00 3.22
CA ARG A 67 15.34 -18.35 2.75
C ARG A 67 16.69 -18.30 2.02
N LEU A 68 16.86 -17.35 1.09
CA LEU A 68 18.14 -17.17 0.39
C LEU A 68 19.27 -16.79 1.35
N GLY A 69 18.99 -15.92 2.33
CA GLY A 69 19.97 -15.56 3.36
C GLY A 69 20.45 -16.75 4.20
N VAL A 70 19.57 -17.70 4.49
CA VAL A 70 19.94 -18.95 5.20
C VAL A 70 20.76 -19.88 4.30
N ILE A 71 20.40 -20.00 3.02
CA ILE A 71 21.10 -20.90 2.07
C ILE A 71 22.51 -20.40 1.75
N PHE A 72 22.70 -19.09 1.53
CA PHE A 72 23.99 -18.53 1.12
C PHE A 72 24.96 -18.21 2.28
N ARG A 73 24.51 -18.19 3.52
CA ARG A 73 25.33 -17.81 4.71
C ARG A 73 25.51 -18.94 5.73
N SER A 74 25.66 -20.18 5.32
CA SER A 74 26.18 -21.27 6.17
C SER A 74 26.01 -21.06 7.69
N GLY A 75 24.78 -20.86 8.19
CA GLY A 75 24.49 -20.86 9.63
C GLY A 75 24.75 -19.56 10.41
N GLN A 76 25.20 -18.49 9.78
CA GLN A 76 25.30 -17.21 10.50
C GLN A 76 23.95 -16.46 10.56
N PRO A 77 23.58 -15.88 11.72
CA PRO A 77 22.37 -15.09 11.83
C PRO A 77 22.40 -13.88 10.87
N ILE A 78 21.26 -13.60 10.22
CA ILE A 78 21.11 -12.42 9.36
C ILE A 78 21.51 -11.20 10.17
N SER A 79 22.53 -10.46 9.72
CA SER A 79 22.97 -9.26 10.43
C SER A 79 21.78 -8.28 10.54
N SER A 80 21.66 -7.55 11.64
CA SER A 80 20.60 -6.58 11.89
C SER A 80 20.44 -5.57 10.73
N LYS A 81 21.52 -5.26 10.02
CA LYS A 81 21.55 -4.38 8.83
C LYS A 81 20.75 -4.98 7.66
N VAL A 82 20.94 -6.28 7.37
CA VAL A 82 20.19 -6.96 6.28
C VAL A 82 18.72 -7.07 6.64
N GLY A 83 18.39 -7.36 7.90
CA GLY A 83 17.00 -7.36 8.39
C GLY A 83 16.30 -6.00 8.20
N GLY A 84 17.01 -4.90 8.45
CA GLY A 84 16.51 -3.54 8.22
C GLY A 84 16.19 -3.27 6.75
N ILE A 85 17.07 -3.66 5.83
CA ILE A 85 16.85 -3.49 4.37
C ILE A 85 15.64 -4.33 3.91
N ILE A 86 15.50 -5.56 4.37
CA ILE A 86 14.37 -6.43 4.04
C ILE A 86 13.05 -5.82 4.50
N SER A 87 13.02 -5.33 5.75
CA SER A 87 11.85 -4.65 6.31
C SER A 87 11.48 -3.41 5.51
N LEU A 88 12.47 -2.63 5.09
CA LEU A 88 12.26 -1.46 4.26
C LEU A 88 11.65 -1.84 2.90
N MET A 89 12.26 -2.77 2.18
CA MET A 89 11.76 -3.22 0.86
C MET A 89 10.33 -3.77 0.95
N SER A 90 10.05 -4.60 1.96
CA SER A 90 8.68 -5.12 2.15
C SER A 90 7.67 -4.02 2.49
N ASN A 91 8.10 -2.97 3.18
CA ASN A 91 7.23 -1.85 3.54
C ASN A 91 7.04 -0.84 2.40
N MET A 92 7.93 -0.78 1.41
CA MET A 92 7.73 0.06 0.22
C MET A 92 6.46 -0.33 -0.55
N VAL A 93 6.10 -1.60 -0.55
CA VAL A 93 4.85 -2.10 -1.15
C VAL A 93 3.60 -1.53 -0.45
N ALA A 94 3.73 -1.03 0.78
CA ALA A 94 2.63 -0.39 1.48
C ALA A 94 2.19 0.95 0.85
N LEU A 95 3.08 1.68 0.16
CA LEU A 95 2.73 2.97 -0.45
C LEU A 95 1.60 2.85 -1.49
N PRO A 96 1.70 2.00 -2.53
CA PRO A 96 0.59 1.82 -3.46
C PRO A 96 -0.67 1.24 -2.77
N GLN A 97 -0.52 0.40 -1.74
CA GLN A 97 -1.68 -0.08 -0.98
C GLN A 97 -2.41 1.04 -0.25
N ILE A 98 -1.69 2.00 0.35
CA ILE A 98 -2.29 3.17 1.01
C ILE A 98 -3.08 3.99 0.00
N ILE A 99 -2.52 4.23 -1.20
CA ILE A 99 -3.20 5.00 -2.26
C ILE A 99 -4.47 4.29 -2.71
N LEU A 100 -4.40 2.98 -2.95
CA LEU A 100 -5.57 2.17 -3.33
C LEU A 100 -6.62 2.10 -2.21
N GLY A 101 -6.19 1.97 -0.96
CA GLY A 101 -7.08 1.97 0.20
C GLY A 101 -7.82 3.30 0.35
N PHE A 102 -7.12 4.42 0.13
CA PHE A 102 -7.74 5.74 0.12
C PHE A 102 -8.72 5.90 -1.04
N ALA A 103 -8.36 5.47 -2.27
CA ALA A 103 -9.25 5.51 -3.43
C ALA A 103 -10.54 4.74 -3.15
N MET A 104 -10.43 3.54 -2.57
CA MET A 104 -11.59 2.74 -2.18
C MET A 104 -12.45 3.47 -1.13
N LEU A 105 -11.83 4.05 -0.11
CA LEU A 105 -12.53 4.79 0.94
C LEU A 105 -13.26 6.02 0.40
N ASP A 106 -12.62 6.82 -0.47
CA ASP A 106 -13.22 7.99 -1.10
C ASP A 106 -14.44 7.61 -1.96
N ILE A 107 -14.32 6.54 -2.77
CA ILE A 107 -15.43 6.00 -3.57
C ILE A 107 -16.58 5.54 -2.65
N PHE A 108 -16.29 4.86 -1.56
CA PHE A 108 -17.31 4.37 -0.62
C PHE A 108 -18.02 5.51 0.09
N LEU A 109 -17.29 6.50 0.59
CA LEU A 109 -17.86 7.66 1.27
C LEU A 109 -18.73 8.49 0.33
N TYR A 110 -18.30 8.66 -0.92
CA TYR A 110 -19.11 9.35 -1.90
C TYR A 110 -20.42 8.61 -2.18
N ASN A 111 -20.36 7.32 -2.44
CA ASN A 111 -21.57 6.56 -2.81
C ASN A 111 -22.51 6.30 -1.64
N ALA A 112 -21.99 6.21 -0.40
CA ALA A 112 -22.81 6.00 0.78
C ALA A 112 -23.34 7.32 1.37
N TYR A 113 -22.54 8.38 1.39
CA TYR A 113 -22.83 9.60 2.14
C TYR A 113 -22.71 10.88 1.31
N GLN A 114 -22.37 10.81 0.02
CA GLN A 114 -22.11 11.97 -0.85
C GLN A 114 -20.96 12.86 -0.35
N ILE A 115 -20.01 12.28 0.39
CA ILE A 115 -18.84 12.98 0.94
C ILE A 115 -17.61 12.63 0.10
N ARG A 116 -16.93 13.65 -0.40
CA ARG A 116 -15.61 13.53 -1.03
C ARG A 116 -14.53 14.02 -0.09
N LEU A 117 -13.46 13.25 0.05
CA LEU A 117 -12.34 13.62 0.91
C LEU A 117 -11.38 14.57 0.17
N LEU A 118 -10.62 14.04 -0.74
CA LEU A 118 -9.62 14.75 -1.54
C LEU A 118 -9.51 14.12 -2.93
N PRO A 119 -9.18 14.90 -3.97
CA PRO A 119 -8.86 14.30 -5.26
C PRO A 119 -7.73 13.26 -5.12
N LEU A 120 -7.90 12.09 -5.73
CA LEU A 120 -6.96 10.97 -5.61
C LEU A 120 -5.52 11.36 -5.98
N TRP A 121 -5.35 12.22 -7.01
CA TRP A 121 -4.03 12.66 -7.43
C TRP A 121 -3.32 13.52 -6.37
N VAL A 122 -4.06 14.35 -5.63
CA VAL A 122 -3.50 15.15 -4.51
C VAL A 122 -3.02 14.22 -3.40
N PHE A 123 -3.87 13.26 -3.01
CA PHE A 123 -3.50 12.28 -2.00
C PHE A 123 -2.28 11.45 -2.42
N ALA A 124 -2.26 10.98 -3.68
CA ALA A 124 -1.14 10.23 -4.22
C ALA A 124 0.17 11.03 -4.19
N LEU A 125 0.13 12.31 -4.55
CA LEU A 125 1.29 13.21 -4.46
C LEU A 125 1.79 13.35 -3.02
N ILE A 126 0.90 13.54 -2.05
CA ILE A 126 1.27 13.62 -0.62
C ILE A 126 1.95 12.32 -0.17
N VAL A 127 1.37 11.17 -0.48
CA VAL A 127 1.93 9.86 -0.10
C VAL A 127 3.29 9.63 -0.75
N MET A 128 3.45 9.96 -2.03
CA MET A 128 4.71 9.82 -2.76
C MET A 128 5.78 10.77 -2.21
N LEU A 129 5.43 12.00 -1.86
CA LEU A 129 6.36 12.98 -1.30
C LEU A 129 6.83 12.55 0.09
N VAL A 130 5.91 12.20 0.97
CA VAL A 130 6.24 11.71 2.32
C VAL A 130 7.04 10.41 2.25
N GLY A 131 6.61 9.45 1.42
CA GLY A 131 7.31 8.19 1.19
C GLY A 131 8.72 8.41 0.64
N GLY A 132 8.88 9.33 -0.32
CA GLY A 132 10.17 9.71 -0.90
C GLY A 132 11.12 10.32 0.13
N ILE A 133 10.63 11.21 1.00
CA ILE A 133 11.42 11.79 2.10
C ILE A 133 11.90 10.69 3.05
N VAL A 134 11.00 9.83 3.50
CA VAL A 134 11.33 8.73 4.42
C VAL A 134 12.39 7.81 3.80
N LEU A 135 12.22 7.43 2.53
CA LEU A 135 13.19 6.61 1.79
C LEU A 135 14.53 7.32 1.63
N GLY A 136 14.51 8.62 1.30
CA GLY A 136 15.72 9.44 1.16
C GLY A 136 16.52 9.49 2.46
N ILE A 137 15.88 9.73 3.60
CA ILE A 137 16.52 9.72 4.92
C ILE A 137 17.13 8.35 5.22
N PHE A 138 16.41 7.27 4.91
CA PHE A 138 16.89 5.90 5.13
C PHE A 138 18.11 5.59 4.25
N PHE A 139 18.09 6.02 3.00
CA PHE A 139 19.18 5.81 2.04
C PHE A 139 20.45 6.58 2.46
N ILE A 140 20.30 7.84 2.88
CA ILE A 140 21.42 8.65 3.40
C ILE A 140 22.03 7.99 4.63
N ARG A 141 21.21 7.54 5.58
CA ARG A 141 21.70 6.83 6.78
C ARG A 141 22.42 5.53 6.42
N ALA A 142 21.93 4.77 5.46
CA ALA A 142 22.57 3.54 4.99
C ALA A 142 23.96 3.82 4.37
N ILE A 143 24.10 4.86 3.56
CA ILE A 143 25.39 5.26 2.97
C ILE A 143 26.38 5.73 4.05
N GLN A 144 25.93 6.54 5.00
CA GLN A 144 26.80 7.02 6.09
C GLN A 144 27.36 5.85 6.91
N GLN A 145 26.56 4.83 7.20
CA GLN A 145 27.02 3.64 7.93
C GLN A 145 28.07 2.81 7.17
N VAL A 146 28.04 2.81 5.84
CA VAL A 146 29.05 2.13 5.03
C VAL A 146 30.38 2.88 5.08
N ARG A 147 30.35 4.22 5.05
CA ARG A 147 31.58 5.04 5.10
C ARG A 147 32.34 4.97 6.43
N THR A 148 31.62 4.83 7.56
CA THR A 148 32.25 4.72 8.88
C THR A 148 32.93 3.38 9.15
N VAL A 149 32.72 2.35 8.33
CA VAL A 149 33.35 1.04 8.45
C VAL A 149 34.64 0.93 7.59
N SER A 150 34.86 1.87 6.70
CA SER A 150 36.02 1.89 5.79
C SER A 150 37.16 2.82 6.26
N GLN A 151 37.05 3.41 7.45
CA GLN A 151 38.10 4.13 8.17
C GLN A 151 38.58 3.34 9.38
#